data_4353f8b86266b7bb982f8c55cbbdeca8
#
_entry.id   4353f8b86266b7bb982f8c55cbbdeca8
#
_cell.length_a   1.000
_cell.length_b   1.000
_cell.length_c   1.000
_cell.angle_alpha   90.00
_cell.angle_beta   90.00
_cell.angle_gamma   90.00
#
_symmetry.space_group_name_H-M   'P 1'
#
loop_
_entity.id
_entity.type
_entity.pdbx_description
1 polymer ?
#
loop_
_entity_poly.entity_id
_entity_poly.type
_entity_poly.pdbx_seq_one_letter_code
_entity_poly.pdbx_strand_id
1 'polypeptide(L)'
;MNALPTSLLQRLLERPAPFALLYRPESNGPGLLDVIRGEALELHGLADLPLDEPGPGLPRHDLLALIPYRQIAERGFEALDDGTPLLALKVLEQELLPLEQALALLPNQALELSEEGFDLDDEAYAEVVGRVIADEIGRGEGANFVIKRRFQARIDGYATASALSFFRQLLLREKGAYWTFIVHTGERTLVGASPERHISVRDGLAVM
;
A
#
# COMPACT_ATOMS: atom_id res chain seq x y z
N MET A 1 9.52 -36.24 14.15
CA MET A 1 9.74 -35.04 13.33
C MET A 1 8.63 -34.05 13.70
N ASN A 2 8.94 -33.04 14.49
CA ASN A 2 7.95 -31.99 14.75
C ASN A 2 7.78 -31.20 13.45
N ALA A 3 6.56 -31.18 12.92
CA ALA A 3 6.25 -30.27 11.81
C ALA A 3 6.57 -28.83 12.26
N LEU A 4 7.28 -28.08 11.43
CA LEU A 4 7.49 -26.66 11.68
C LEU A 4 6.11 -25.98 11.78
N PRO A 5 5.93 -25.03 12.68
CA PRO A 5 4.65 -24.33 12.79
C PRO A 5 4.32 -23.66 11.45
N THR A 6 3.06 -23.78 11.03
CA THR A 6 2.55 -23.14 9.80
C THR A 6 2.70 -21.63 9.92
N SER A 7 3.36 -20.98 8.96
CA SER A 7 3.56 -19.52 8.98
C SER A 7 2.23 -18.77 8.90
N LEU A 8 2.21 -17.52 9.36
CA LEU A 8 1.03 -16.67 9.24
C LEU A 8 0.60 -16.50 7.79
N LEU A 9 1.57 -16.35 6.87
CA LEU A 9 1.29 -16.26 5.44
C LEU A 9 0.57 -17.50 4.91
N GLN A 10 1.02 -18.71 5.27
CA GLN A 10 0.34 -19.94 4.86
C GLN A 10 -1.10 -19.99 5.36
N ARG A 11 -1.35 -19.60 6.62
CA ARG A 11 -2.71 -19.55 7.17
C ARG A 11 -3.61 -18.56 6.44
N LEU A 12 -3.07 -17.39 6.05
CA LEU A 12 -3.79 -16.37 5.27
C LEU A 12 -4.13 -16.84 3.85
N LEU A 13 -3.24 -17.60 3.22
CA LEU A 13 -3.49 -18.19 1.91
C LEU A 13 -4.57 -19.28 1.94
N GLU A 14 -4.65 -20.04 3.02
CA GLU A 14 -5.66 -21.10 3.22
C GLU A 14 -7.03 -20.53 3.65
N ARG A 15 -7.01 -19.47 4.48
CA ARG A 15 -8.21 -18.83 5.03
C ARG A 15 -8.07 -17.31 4.91
N PRO A 16 -8.54 -16.75 3.80
CA PRO A 16 -8.47 -15.30 3.59
C PRO A 16 -9.15 -14.51 4.72
N ALA A 17 -8.45 -13.51 5.21
CA ALA A 17 -8.89 -12.54 6.19
C ALA A 17 -8.27 -11.20 5.80
N PRO A 18 -8.66 -10.05 6.34
CA PRO A 18 -7.94 -8.80 6.11
C PRO A 18 -6.47 -8.92 6.51
N PHE A 19 -5.58 -8.49 5.62
CA PHE A 19 -4.14 -8.63 5.81
C PHE A 19 -3.35 -7.49 5.16
N ALA A 20 -2.09 -7.36 5.56
CA ALA A 20 -1.08 -6.60 4.85
C ALA A 20 0.22 -7.39 4.77
N LEU A 21 0.91 -7.29 3.63
CA LEU A 21 2.28 -7.73 3.46
C LEU A 21 3.11 -6.50 3.09
N LEU A 22 4.16 -6.22 3.87
CA LEU A 22 4.97 -5.02 3.70
C LEU A 22 6.45 -5.40 3.57
N TYR A 23 7.05 -5.08 2.44
CA TYR A 23 8.49 -5.16 2.26
C TYR A 23 9.10 -3.78 2.44
N ARG A 24 9.88 -3.61 3.52
CA ARG A 24 10.47 -2.34 3.95
C ARG A 24 11.94 -2.52 4.25
N PRO A 25 12.80 -2.62 3.23
CA PRO A 25 14.20 -3.01 3.39
C PRO A 25 15.01 -2.05 4.28
N GLU A 26 14.68 -0.75 4.31
CA GLU A 26 15.35 0.21 5.18
C GLU A 26 14.94 0.10 6.66
N SER A 27 13.74 -0.36 6.94
CA SER A 27 13.24 -0.46 8.31
C SER A 27 13.57 -1.80 8.97
N ASN A 28 13.39 -2.90 8.23
CA ASN A 28 13.51 -4.25 8.76
C ASN A 28 14.79 -4.98 8.32
N GLY A 29 15.59 -4.32 7.47
CA GLY A 29 16.70 -4.95 6.75
C GLY A 29 16.26 -5.66 5.48
N PRO A 30 17.18 -5.85 4.53
CA PRO A 30 16.90 -6.54 3.29
C PRO A 30 16.56 -8.01 3.56
N GLY A 31 15.58 -8.54 2.84
CA GLY A 31 15.23 -9.96 2.88
C GLY A 31 14.18 -10.35 3.92
N LEU A 32 13.51 -9.40 4.56
CA LEU A 32 12.40 -9.66 5.49
C LEU A 32 11.10 -9.02 5.00
N LEU A 33 10.01 -9.75 5.13
CA LEU A 33 8.65 -9.32 4.82
C LEU A 33 7.82 -9.29 6.11
N ASP A 34 7.16 -8.17 6.40
CA ASP A 34 6.13 -8.13 7.43
C ASP A 34 4.87 -8.82 6.89
N VAL A 35 4.37 -9.77 7.63
CA VAL A 35 3.08 -10.42 7.41
C VAL A 35 2.16 -10.03 8.54
N ILE A 36 1.06 -9.39 8.22
CA ILE A 36 0.12 -8.81 9.18
C ILE A 36 -1.27 -9.35 8.89
N ARG A 37 -1.95 -9.86 9.92
CA ARG A 37 -3.38 -10.12 9.90
C ARG A 37 -4.07 -9.14 10.83
N GLY A 38 -5.18 -8.58 10.40
CA GLY A 38 -5.89 -7.60 11.18
C GLY A 38 -7.40 -7.65 10.98
N GLU A 39 -8.06 -6.73 11.65
CA GLU A 39 -9.45 -6.39 11.48
C GLU A 39 -9.55 -5.09 10.68
N ALA A 40 -10.32 -5.12 9.59
CA ALA A 40 -10.54 -3.93 8.77
C ALA A 40 -11.67 -3.08 9.37
N LEU A 41 -11.38 -1.80 9.55
CA LEU A 41 -12.30 -0.80 10.08
C LEU A 41 -12.49 0.30 9.06
N GLU A 42 -13.72 0.74 8.86
CA GLU A 42 -14.03 1.97 8.15
C GLU A 42 -14.36 3.07 9.17
N LEU A 43 -13.67 4.20 9.06
CA LEU A 43 -13.70 5.27 10.04
C LEU A 43 -14.14 6.58 9.38
N HIS A 44 -14.71 7.48 10.17
CA HIS A 44 -15.19 8.77 9.68
C HIS A 44 -14.10 9.84 9.72
N GLY A 45 -13.30 9.84 10.78
CA GLY A 45 -12.28 10.87 11.01
C GLY A 45 -10.99 10.33 11.59
N LEU A 46 -9.92 11.13 11.51
CA LEU A 46 -8.61 10.78 12.05
C LEU A 46 -8.65 10.56 13.57
N ALA A 47 -9.57 11.22 14.28
CA ALA A 47 -9.75 11.04 15.70
C ALA A 47 -10.33 9.66 16.09
N ASP A 48 -10.94 8.96 15.13
CA ASP A 48 -11.53 7.64 15.34
C ASP A 48 -10.51 6.49 15.21
N LEU A 49 -9.26 6.80 14.81
CA LEU A 49 -8.20 5.80 14.72
C LEU A 49 -7.97 5.16 16.09
N PRO A 50 -8.08 3.82 16.22
CA PRO A 50 -7.92 3.12 17.49
C PRO A 50 -6.43 3.01 17.85
N LEU A 51 -5.87 4.08 18.38
CA LEU A 51 -4.49 4.15 18.85
C LEU A 51 -4.46 3.63 20.28
N ASP A 52 -3.96 2.41 20.46
CA ASP A 52 -3.76 1.83 21.79
C ASP A 52 -2.49 2.40 22.44
N GLU A 53 -2.45 2.47 23.78
CA GLU A 53 -1.25 2.82 24.54
C GLU A 53 -0.14 1.78 24.25
N PRO A 54 1.13 2.20 24.08
CA PRO A 54 2.23 1.29 23.85
C PRO A 54 2.36 0.29 25.00
N GLY A 55 2.12 -0.98 24.70
CA GLY A 55 2.30 -2.06 25.67
C GLY A 55 3.80 -2.40 25.84
N PRO A 56 4.19 -3.04 26.97
CA PRO A 56 5.54 -3.56 27.11
C PRO A 56 5.78 -4.70 26.12
N GLY A 57 6.90 -4.66 25.41
CA GLY A 57 7.29 -5.72 24.48
C GLY A 57 8.18 -5.23 23.34
N LEU A 58 8.39 -6.12 22.36
CA LEU A 58 9.13 -5.78 21.16
C LEU A 58 8.32 -4.80 20.30
N PRO A 59 8.99 -3.93 19.52
CA PRO A 59 8.32 -3.05 18.56
C PRO A 59 7.38 -3.85 17.65
N ARG A 60 6.12 -3.43 17.61
CA ARG A 60 5.04 -4.07 16.86
C ARG A 60 4.29 -3.03 16.08
N HIS A 61 3.63 -3.49 15.00
CA HIS A 61 2.59 -2.70 14.39
C HIS A 61 1.31 -2.88 15.19
N ASP A 62 0.65 -1.79 15.53
CA ASP A 62 -0.65 -1.81 16.19
C ASP A 62 -1.75 -1.51 15.19
N LEU A 63 -1.44 -0.64 14.24
CA LEU A 63 -2.38 -0.14 13.24
C LEU A 63 -1.70 0.13 11.90
N LEU A 64 -2.39 -0.18 10.81
CA LEU A 64 -2.08 0.31 9.47
C LEU A 64 -3.26 1.15 8.98
N ALA A 65 -3.07 2.45 8.79
CA ALA A 65 -4.10 3.36 8.30
C ALA A 65 -3.92 3.65 6.80
N LEU A 66 -5.01 3.62 6.06
CA LEU A 66 -5.13 4.05 4.67
C LEU A 66 -5.91 5.37 4.65
N ILE A 67 -5.18 6.48 4.70
CA ILE A 67 -5.75 7.82 4.87
C ILE A 67 -5.97 8.43 3.48
N PRO A 68 -7.24 8.69 3.09
CA PRO A 68 -7.51 9.35 1.82
C PRO A 68 -7.12 10.83 1.89
N TYR A 69 -6.75 11.40 0.75
CA TYR A 69 -6.33 12.80 0.67
C TYR A 69 -7.40 13.77 1.18
N ARG A 70 -8.70 13.49 0.96
CA ARG A 70 -9.81 14.32 1.44
C ARG A 70 -9.76 14.57 2.95
N GLN A 71 -9.07 13.75 3.73
CA GLN A 71 -8.98 13.87 5.19
C GLN A 71 -8.21 15.13 5.65
N ILE A 72 -7.48 15.80 4.73
CA ILE A 72 -6.86 17.10 5.03
C ILE A 72 -7.90 18.18 5.36
N ALA A 73 -9.15 18.02 4.93
CA ALA A 73 -10.26 18.92 5.27
C ALA A 73 -10.48 19.04 6.79
N GLU A 74 -10.17 18.01 7.58
CA GLU A 74 -10.21 18.05 9.05
C GLU A 74 -9.20 19.04 9.65
N ARG A 75 -8.22 19.48 8.87
CA ARG A 75 -7.21 20.46 9.24
C ARG A 75 -7.48 21.85 8.64
N GLY A 76 -8.66 22.04 8.03
CA GLY A 76 -9.07 23.30 7.43
C GLY A 76 -8.55 23.56 6.02
N PHE A 77 -7.98 22.54 5.35
CA PHE A 77 -7.56 22.65 3.96
C PHE A 77 -8.70 22.30 3.01
N GLU A 78 -8.77 22.97 1.88
CA GLU A 78 -9.70 22.58 0.82
C GLU A 78 -9.28 21.25 0.18
N ALA A 79 -10.22 20.36 0.02
CA ALA A 79 -10.03 19.08 -0.64
C ALA A 79 -11.30 18.67 -1.39
N LEU A 80 -11.13 18.03 -2.54
CA LEU A 80 -12.22 17.35 -3.21
C LEU A 80 -12.62 16.13 -2.39
N ASP A 81 -13.87 16.07 -1.97
CA ASP A 81 -14.41 14.86 -1.35
C ASP A 81 -14.86 13.89 -2.44
N ASP A 82 -14.04 12.87 -2.67
CA ASP A 82 -14.29 11.80 -3.64
C ASP A 82 -15.00 10.58 -3.02
N GLY A 83 -15.43 10.70 -1.75
CA GLY A 83 -16.08 9.62 -1.00
C GLY A 83 -15.16 8.46 -0.64
N THR A 84 -13.84 8.54 -0.87
CA THR A 84 -12.90 7.49 -0.48
C THR A 84 -12.89 7.31 1.03
N PRO A 85 -13.16 6.11 1.59
CA PRO A 85 -13.22 5.91 3.02
C PRO A 85 -11.84 5.98 3.68
N LEU A 86 -11.80 6.46 4.91
CA LEU A 86 -10.67 6.26 5.82
C LEU A 86 -10.73 4.81 6.33
N LEU A 87 -9.72 4.02 5.99
CA LEU A 87 -9.65 2.63 6.40
C LEU A 87 -8.50 2.41 7.38
N ALA A 88 -8.71 1.53 8.34
CA ALA A 88 -7.66 1.08 9.23
C ALA A 88 -7.66 -0.46 9.30
N LEU A 89 -6.48 -1.04 9.38
CA LEU A 89 -6.27 -2.44 9.70
C LEU A 89 -5.71 -2.50 11.13
N LYS A 90 -6.58 -2.83 12.11
CA LYS A 90 -6.14 -3.07 13.49
C LYS A 90 -5.42 -4.41 13.54
N VAL A 91 -4.16 -4.39 13.97
CA VAL A 91 -3.29 -5.58 13.91
C VAL A 91 -3.68 -6.58 14.99
N LEU A 92 -3.95 -7.82 14.59
CA LEU A 92 -4.27 -8.94 15.49
C LEU A 92 -3.10 -9.92 15.59
N GLU A 93 -2.44 -10.22 14.48
CA GLU A 93 -1.27 -11.08 14.41
C GLU A 93 -0.24 -10.49 13.46
N GLN A 94 1.03 -10.70 13.74
CA GLN A 94 2.13 -10.29 12.85
C GLN A 94 3.30 -11.26 12.95
N GLU A 95 4.01 -11.41 11.83
CA GLU A 95 5.18 -12.26 11.69
C GLU A 95 6.19 -11.59 10.75
N LEU A 96 7.47 -11.69 11.05
CA LEU A 96 8.54 -11.39 10.09
C LEU A 96 8.95 -12.66 9.39
N LEU A 97 8.77 -12.71 8.08
CA LEU A 97 9.06 -13.87 7.25
C LEU A 97 10.23 -13.58 6.31
N PRO A 98 11.20 -14.50 6.16
CA PRO A 98 12.22 -14.36 5.11
C PRO A 98 11.56 -14.19 3.74
N LEU A 99 12.02 -13.18 2.99
CA LEU A 99 11.44 -12.82 1.68
C LEU A 99 11.48 -14.02 0.70
N GLU A 100 12.55 -14.79 0.71
CA GLU A 100 12.68 -15.98 -0.12
C GLU A 100 11.59 -17.01 0.19
N GLN A 101 11.31 -17.21 1.48
CA GLN A 101 10.23 -18.11 1.91
C GLN A 101 8.86 -17.56 1.52
N ALA A 102 8.64 -16.25 1.65
CA ALA A 102 7.41 -15.62 1.20
C ALA A 102 7.21 -15.77 -0.31
N LEU A 103 8.24 -15.55 -1.11
CA LEU A 103 8.21 -15.70 -2.57
C LEU A 103 7.92 -17.15 -2.99
N ALA A 104 8.36 -18.13 -2.21
CA ALA A 104 8.05 -19.56 -2.47
C ALA A 104 6.58 -19.90 -2.19
N LEU A 105 5.94 -19.20 -1.24
CA LEU A 105 4.54 -19.43 -0.86
C LEU A 105 3.55 -18.61 -1.72
N LEU A 106 3.93 -17.40 -2.13
CA LEU A 106 3.06 -16.53 -2.89
C LEU A 106 2.70 -17.13 -4.27
N PRO A 107 1.42 -17.05 -4.69
CA PRO A 107 1.01 -17.54 -5.99
C PRO A 107 1.76 -16.79 -7.12
N ASN A 108 1.88 -17.48 -8.26
CA ASN A 108 2.53 -16.95 -9.47
C ASN A 108 1.67 -17.26 -10.69
N GLN A 109 0.49 -16.69 -10.73
CA GLN A 109 -0.46 -16.86 -11.83
C GLN A 109 -0.24 -15.78 -12.88
N ALA A 110 -0.37 -16.13 -14.17
CA ALA A 110 -0.52 -15.13 -15.20
C ALA A 110 -1.86 -14.41 -15.02
N LEU A 111 -1.87 -13.11 -15.25
CA LEU A 111 -3.11 -12.31 -15.22
C LEU A 111 -3.58 -12.10 -16.67
N GLU A 112 -4.81 -12.48 -16.94
CA GLU A 112 -5.47 -12.14 -18.20
C GLU A 112 -6.21 -10.81 -17.99
N LEU A 113 -5.88 -9.85 -18.85
CA LEU A 113 -6.46 -8.52 -18.82
C LEU A 113 -7.38 -8.32 -20.02
N SER A 114 -8.48 -7.64 -19.78
CA SER A 114 -9.40 -7.18 -20.82
C SER A 114 -9.83 -5.74 -20.53
N GLU A 115 -10.47 -5.10 -21.49
CA GLU A 115 -10.95 -3.72 -21.38
C GLU A 115 -9.85 -2.76 -20.87
N GLU A 116 -8.64 -2.93 -21.37
CA GLU A 116 -7.47 -2.17 -20.93
C GLU A 116 -7.33 -0.84 -21.66
N GLY A 117 -6.89 0.19 -20.95
CA GLY A 117 -6.63 1.50 -21.51
C GLY A 117 -6.20 2.54 -20.49
N PHE A 118 -5.70 3.64 -21.00
CA PHE A 118 -5.41 4.82 -20.20
C PHE A 118 -6.64 5.74 -20.15
N ASP A 119 -6.80 6.45 -19.03
CA ASP A 119 -7.86 7.47 -18.87
C ASP A 119 -7.64 8.70 -19.75
N LEU A 120 -6.39 8.97 -20.14
CA LEU A 120 -5.98 9.96 -21.14
C LEU A 120 -5.09 9.25 -22.16
N ASP A 121 -5.30 9.50 -23.44
CA ASP A 121 -4.36 9.07 -24.48
C ASP A 121 -3.05 9.87 -24.41
N ASP A 122 -2.06 9.51 -25.23
CA ASP A 122 -0.73 10.13 -25.19
C ASP A 122 -0.77 11.61 -25.57
N GLU A 123 -1.62 11.98 -26.50
CA GLU A 123 -1.77 13.35 -27.01
C GLU A 123 -2.41 14.25 -25.95
N ALA A 124 -3.55 13.82 -25.37
CA ALA A 124 -4.21 14.57 -24.30
C ALA A 124 -3.32 14.68 -23.04
N TYR A 125 -2.53 13.65 -22.72
CA TYR A 125 -1.59 13.74 -21.60
C TYR A 125 -0.45 14.74 -21.89
N ALA A 126 0.10 14.73 -23.10
CA ALA A 126 1.12 15.70 -23.52
C ALA A 126 0.61 17.15 -23.45
N GLU A 127 -0.65 17.40 -23.83
CA GLU A 127 -1.27 18.71 -23.69
C GLU A 127 -1.37 19.17 -22.22
N VAL A 128 -1.73 18.25 -21.29
CA VAL A 128 -1.77 18.56 -19.84
C VAL A 128 -0.39 18.94 -19.34
N VAL A 129 0.64 18.16 -19.72
CA VAL A 129 2.05 18.45 -19.37
C VAL A 129 2.48 19.80 -19.92
N GLY A 130 2.16 20.09 -21.19
CA GLY A 130 2.46 21.39 -21.82
C GLY A 130 1.85 22.59 -21.09
N ARG A 131 0.58 22.47 -20.68
CA ARG A 131 -0.09 23.51 -19.89
C ARG A 131 0.56 23.71 -18.52
N VAL A 132 0.90 22.64 -17.81
CA VAL A 132 1.58 22.74 -16.50
C VAL A 132 2.94 23.44 -16.64
N ILE A 133 3.70 23.10 -17.69
CA ILE A 133 4.98 23.76 -17.96
C ILE A 133 4.78 25.28 -18.24
N ALA A 134 3.81 25.64 -19.06
CA ALA A 134 3.59 27.01 -19.47
C ALA A 134 2.92 27.87 -18.40
N ASP A 135 1.87 27.34 -17.78
CA ASP A 135 0.95 28.11 -16.94
C ASP A 135 1.32 28.06 -15.46
N GLU A 136 1.98 26.99 -15.00
CA GLU A 136 2.36 26.85 -13.60
C GLU A 136 3.88 27.09 -13.41
N ILE A 137 4.73 26.27 -14.00
CA ILE A 137 6.18 26.40 -13.87
C ILE A 137 6.67 27.71 -14.50
N GLY A 138 6.19 28.03 -15.70
CA GLY A 138 6.56 29.23 -16.42
C GLY A 138 6.15 30.53 -15.74
N ARG A 139 5.16 30.49 -14.85
CA ARG A 139 4.72 31.63 -14.03
C ARG A 139 5.32 31.66 -12.63
N GLY A 140 6.08 30.62 -12.25
CA GLY A 140 6.72 30.53 -10.95
C GLY A 140 5.83 30.04 -9.82
N GLU A 141 4.67 29.42 -10.13
CA GLU A 141 3.75 28.83 -9.14
C GLU A 141 4.35 27.59 -8.46
N GLY A 142 5.35 26.97 -9.07
CA GLY A 142 6.10 25.84 -8.52
C GLY A 142 7.22 25.41 -9.44
N ALA A 143 8.15 24.60 -8.91
CA ALA A 143 9.29 24.09 -9.66
C ALA A 143 9.08 22.64 -10.13
N ASN A 144 8.16 21.91 -9.50
CA ASN A 144 7.91 20.51 -9.77
C ASN A 144 6.43 20.17 -9.53
N PHE A 145 5.82 19.49 -10.49
CA PHE A 145 4.42 19.02 -10.42
C PHE A 145 4.35 17.56 -10.83
N VAL A 146 3.62 16.77 -10.05
CA VAL A 146 3.35 15.37 -10.38
C VAL A 146 1.97 15.28 -11.02
N ILE A 147 1.92 14.83 -12.27
CA ILE A 147 0.69 14.67 -13.03
C ILE A 147 0.38 13.18 -13.14
N LYS A 148 -0.74 12.75 -12.58
CA LYS A 148 -1.15 11.35 -12.67
C LYS A 148 -1.75 11.03 -14.03
N ARG A 149 -1.50 9.81 -14.49
CA ARG A 149 -2.22 9.15 -15.57
C ARG A 149 -2.61 7.76 -15.10
N ARG A 150 -3.84 7.35 -15.34
CA ARG A 150 -4.38 6.12 -14.82
C ARG A 150 -4.54 5.09 -15.94
N PHE A 151 -3.95 3.92 -15.74
CA PHE A 151 -4.24 2.75 -16.55
C PHE A 151 -5.34 1.94 -15.85
N GLN A 152 -6.34 1.52 -16.60
CA GLN A 152 -7.46 0.71 -16.16
C GLN A 152 -7.52 -0.57 -16.97
N ALA A 153 -7.81 -1.67 -16.31
CA ALA A 153 -8.05 -2.96 -16.97
C ALA A 153 -8.98 -3.80 -16.09
N ARG A 154 -9.68 -4.71 -16.72
CA ARG A 154 -10.38 -5.78 -16.03
C ARG A 154 -9.43 -6.97 -15.88
N ILE A 155 -9.36 -7.57 -14.70
CA ILE A 155 -8.67 -8.84 -14.50
C ILE A 155 -9.71 -9.94 -14.59
N ASP A 156 -9.62 -10.76 -15.64
CA ASP A 156 -10.59 -11.83 -15.87
C ASP A 156 -10.40 -12.93 -14.83
N GLY A 157 -11.51 -13.38 -14.22
CA GLY A 157 -11.48 -14.36 -13.15
C GLY A 157 -10.74 -13.87 -11.88
N TYR A 158 -10.80 -12.56 -11.56
CA TYR A 158 -10.14 -12.01 -10.39
C TYR A 158 -10.44 -12.78 -9.11
N ALA A 159 -9.37 -13.06 -8.36
CA ALA A 159 -9.39 -13.55 -7.00
C ALA A 159 -8.26 -12.89 -6.20
N THR A 160 -8.25 -13.02 -4.88
CA THR A 160 -7.15 -12.50 -4.05
C THR A 160 -5.78 -13.04 -4.49
N ALA A 161 -5.74 -14.27 -5.02
CA ALA A 161 -4.53 -14.87 -5.59
C ALA A 161 -3.99 -14.09 -6.80
N SER A 162 -4.85 -13.40 -7.58
CA SER A 162 -4.43 -12.52 -8.68
C SER A 162 -3.64 -11.32 -8.15
N ALA A 163 -4.15 -10.65 -7.11
CA ALA A 163 -3.46 -9.54 -6.48
C ALA A 163 -2.14 -9.98 -5.80
N LEU A 164 -2.12 -11.15 -5.15
CA LEU A 164 -0.91 -11.72 -4.56
C LEU A 164 0.14 -12.09 -5.62
N SER A 165 -0.28 -12.57 -6.80
CA SER A 165 0.61 -12.83 -7.94
C SER A 165 1.20 -11.54 -8.49
N PHE A 166 0.40 -10.47 -8.58
CA PHE A 166 0.88 -9.15 -8.97
C PHE A 166 1.89 -8.60 -7.95
N PHE A 167 1.57 -8.68 -6.66
CA PHE A 167 2.48 -8.28 -5.57
C PHE A 167 3.81 -9.04 -5.63
N ARG A 168 3.76 -10.36 -5.89
CA ARG A 168 4.97 -11.18 -6.07
C ARG A 168 5.84 -10.67 -7.21
N GLN A 169 5.24 -10.30 -8.35
CA GLN A 169 5.99 -9.72 -9.47
C GLN A 169 6.60 -8.37 -9.11
N LEU A 170 5.88 -7.56 -8.33
CA LEU A 170 6.37 -6.27 -7.85
C LEU A 170 7.57 -6.46 -6.92
N LEU A 171 7.51 -7.38 -5.96
CA LEU A 171 8.64 -7.72 -5.08
C LEU A 171 9.90 -8.16 -5.84
N LEU A 172 9.74 -8.84 -6.98
CA LEU A 172 10.86 -9.32 -7.79
C LEU A 172 11.49 -8.25 -8.68
N ARG A 173 10.73 -7.24 -9.09
CA ARG A 173 11.12 -6.28 -10.11
C ARG A 173 11.39 -4.89 -9.58
N GLU A 174 10.71 -4.51 -8.49
CA GLU A 174 10.88 -3.18 -7.90
C GLU A 174 12.25 -3.04 -7.24
N LYS A 175 12.90 -1.89 -7.48
CA LYS A 175 14.19 -1.55 -6.89
C LYS A 175 14.18 -0.10 -6.44
N GLY A 176 14.51 0.12 -5.18
CA GLY A 176 14.64 1.47 -4.62
C GLY A 176 13.37 2.04 -4.00
N ALA A 177 12.26 1.29 -3.97
CA ALA A 177 11.09 1.70 -3.23
C ALA A 177 11.33 1.57 -1.72
N TYR A 178 10.87 2.56 -0.96
CA TYR A 178 10.87 2.49 0.50
C TYR A 178 9.95 1.38 1.00
N TRP A 179 8.78 1.26 0.37
CA TRP A 179 7.78 0.25 0.69
C TRP A 179 7.28 -0.40 -0.59
N THR A 180 7.28 -1.74 -0.61
CA THR A 180 6.48 -2.53 -1.55
C THR A 180 5.43 -3.26 -0.74
N PHE A 181 4.15 -3.09 -1.07
CA PHE A 181 3.08 -3.52 -0.19
C PHE A 181 1.89 -4.13 -0.93
N ILE A 182 1.16 -4.95 -0.22
CA ILE A 182 -0.23 -5.33 -0.52
C ILE A 182 -1.03 -5.19 0.77
N VAL A 183 -2.20 -4.55 0.68
CA VAL A 183 -3.17 -4.43 1.77
C VAL A 183 -4.52 -4.91 1.25
N HIS A 184 -5.08 -5.91 1.90
CA HIS A 184 -6.39 -6.48 1.59
C HIS A 184 -7.33 -6.24 2.78
N THR A 185 -8.41 -5.50 2.56
CA THR A 185 -9.36 -5.12 3.61
C THR A 185 -10.57 -6.07 3.70
N GLY A 186 -10.60 -7.08 2.84
CA GLY A 186 -11.76 -7.96 2.63
C GLY A 186 -12.51 -7.61 1.35
N GLU A 187 -12.78 -6.33 1.11
CA GLU A 187 -13.49 -5.85 -0.07
C GLU A 187 -12.55 -5.25 -1.13
N ARG A 188 -11.51 -4.58 -0.69
CA ARG A 188 -10.52 -3.88 -1.54
C ARG A 188 -9.14 -4.47 -1.36
N THR A 189 -8.36 -4.45 -2.43
CA THR A 189 -6.95 -4.81 -2.40
C THR A 189 -6.13 -3.69 -3.04
N LEU A 190 -5.19 -3.16 -2.28
CA LEU A 190 -4.23 -2.17 -2.75
C LEU A 190 -2.88 -2.85 -2.88
N VAL A 191 -2.23 -2.68 -4.02
CA VAL A 191 -0.87 -3.17 -4.27
C VAL A 191 -0.05 -2.01 -4.79
N GLY A 192 1.14 -1.82 -4.27
CA GLY A 192 1.95 -0.68 -4.68
C GLY A 192 3.40 -0.76 -4.25
N ALA A 193 4.17 0.16 -4.80
CA ALA A 193 5.53 0.47 -4.40
C ALA A 193 5.64 1.99 -4.24
N SER A 194 6.17 2.45 -3.10
CA SER A 194 6.31 3.88 -2.80
C SER A 194 7.76 4.30 -2.91
N PRO A 195 8.09 5.24 -3.81
CA PRO A 195 9.42 5.84 -3.90
C PRO A 195 9.64 6.92 -2.84
N GLU A 196 8.59 7.24 -2.07
CA GLU A 196 8.58 8.37 -1.15
C GLU A 196 8.24 7.92 0.27
N ARG A 197 8.94 8.52 1.24
CA ARG A 197 8.63 8.42 2.66
C ARG A 197 8.42 9.83 3.20
N HIS A 198 7.18 10.18 3.48
CA HIS A 198 6.85 11.52 3.93
C HIS A 198 7.49 11.85 5.28
N ILE A 199 7.30 10.98 6.27
CA ILE A 199 7.86 11.16 7.60
C ILE A 199 8.13 9.82 8.28
N SER A 200 9.17 9.73 9.06
CA SER A 200 9.43 8.63 9.99
C SER A 200 9.70 9.16 11.39
N VAL A 201 9.28 8.41 12.39
CA VAL A 201 9.55 8.71 13.80
C VAL A 201 10.24 7.50 14.42
N ARG A 202 11.41 7.73 15.05
CA ARG A 202 12.14 6.71 15.80
C ARG A 202 12.75 7.36 17.03
N ASP A 203 12.56 6.75 18.19
CA ASP A 203 13.10 7.21 19.47
C ASP A 203 12.78 8.69 19.76
N GLY A 204 11.57 9.15 19.39
CA GLY A 204 11.13 10.53 19.54
C GLY A 204 11.68 11.51 18.50
N LEU A 205 12.53 11.06 17.57
CA LEU A 205 13.05 11.86 16.46
C LEU A 205 12.21 11.67 15.21
N ALA A 206 11.64 12.76 14.70
CA ALA A 206 10.95 12.80 13.41
C ALA A 206 11.95 13.17 12.30
N VAL A 207 11.91 12.41 11.18
CA VAL A 207 12.74 12.61 10.01
C VAL A 207 11.86 12.64 8.77
N MET A 208 12.07 13.65 7.93
CA MET A 208 11.49 13.82 6.59
C MET A 208 12.54 13.59 5.53
#